data_737433c35e5fad6b5b11e90cbfe9c46a
#
_entry.id   737433c35e5fad6b5b11e90cbfe9c46a
#
_cell.length_a   1.000
_cell.length_b   1.000
_cell.length_c   1.000
_cell.angle_alpha   90.00
_cell.angle_beta   90.00
_cell.angle_gamma   90.00
#
_symmetry.space_group_name_H-M   'P 1'
#
loop_
_entity.id
_entity.type
_entity.pdbx_description
1 polymer ?
#
loop_
_entity_poly.entity_id
_entity_poly.type
_entity_poly.pdbx_seq_one_letter_code
_entity_poly.pdbx_strand_id
1 'polypeptide(L)'
;MKTRLFILPMLLVAVSAIAKEGNPPTSDTTSCEWKKWYYDAPDFFCECEYNSIAFSFPVDTIISDTTWWTATVDDMRKGISAYWFADCSVTMEVYALCVSNTPTIVQKVGKDKMCEMDVAEINKKLEEMENLSFLTALTPHIRVYPNKVGGSGHVYCYPYNQGPHSTCENPLPLIPGMTYVCDKAENVYRLEAAKMPSSGNTFVVWKQKKNEPAEVWLTIDECEGEEVGRATLSDSLHVFQPNAEMIKEAKTSKRTLWLHVKHDEGIVGRLEYYLNPKVEESGSSVSRTTCLGKTQTFNQRSYSIDTTFVDTVRIGIDTLQTTPVTFVFTEPTIIYDTLRVDPATLSRGYRHTATGVVLFEYGDTLIDVVKTNTCTKRYLVTVLNLEGLETVSKARKARKIIENGQLFILLDDRKYNVLGQPINRK
;
A
#
# COMPACT_ATOMS: atom_id res chain seq x y z
N MET A 1 15.49 -27.93 -21.42
CA MET A 1 16.92 -27.61 -21.43
C MET A 1 17.31 -26.82 -22.69
N LYS A 2 16.80 -25.57 -22.85
CA LYS A 2 17.13 -24.66 -23.97
C LYS A 2 16.81 -23.19 -23.64
N THR A 3 17.22 -22.70 -22.45
CA THR A 3 16.95 -21.30 -22.06
C THR A 3 18.19 -20.60 -21.45
N ARG A 4 19.40 -21.03 -21.83
CA ARG A 4 20.64 -20.43 -21.26
C ARG A 4 21.53 -19.71 -22.26
N LEU A 5 21.04 -19.36 -23.45
CA LEU A 5 21.94 -18.81 -24.48
C LEU A 5 21.65 -17.35 -24.90
N PHE A 6 20.78 -16.63 -24.20
CA PHE A 6 20.43 -15.23 -24.58
C PHE A 6 20.95 -14.16 -23.61
N ILE A 7 21.57 -14.55 -22.49
CA ILE A 7 22.06 -13.60 -21.46
C ILE A 7 23.55 -13.20 -21.71
N LEU A 8 24.29 -13.98 -22.46
CA LEU A 8 25.72 -13.71 -22.70
C LEU A 8 26.05 -12.46 -23.53
N PRO A 9 25.27 -12.03 -24.54
CA PRO A 9 25.62 -10.83 -25.30
C PRO A 9 25.31 -9.52 -24.57
N MET A 10 24.36 -9.44 -23.63
CA MET A 10 24.13 -8.22 -22.86
C MET A 10 25.17 -8.00 -21.76
N LEU A 11 25.77 -9.06 -21.25
CA LEU A 11 26.82 -8.98 -20.24
C LEU A 11 28.16 -8.50 -20.78
N LEU A 12 28.43 -8.79 -22.05
CA LEU A 12 29.64 -8.29 -22.72
C LEU A 12 29.55 -6.80 -23.08
N VAL A 13 28.33 -6.23 -23.17
CA VAL A 13 28.14 -4.80 -23.40
C VAL A 13 28.36 -3.98 -22.11
N ALA A 14 28.11 -4.55 -20.94
CA ALA A 14 28.39 -3.89 -19.67
C ALA A 14 29.89 -3.93 -19.28
N VAL A 15 30.68 -4.81 -19.87
CA VAL A 15 32.13 -4.94 -19.61
C VAL A 15 33.01 -4.40 -20.76
N SER A 16 32.43 -4.14 -21.94
CA SER A 16 33.11 -3.34 -22.95
C SER A 16 32.98 -1.84 -22.56
N ALA A 17 33.65 -1.46 -21.46
CA ALA A 17 34.14 -0.11 -21.32
C ALA A 17 35.04 0.12 -22.54
N ILE A 18 34.48 0.74 -23.57
CA ILE A 18 35.24 1.17 -24.74
C ILE A 18 36.25 2.16 -24.19
N ALA A 19 37.50 1.73 -24.10
CA ALA A 19 38.58 2.65 -23.75
C ALA A 19 38.46 3.83 -24.70
N LYS A 20 38.17 5.03 -24.20
CA LYS A 20 38.08 6.23 -25.01
C LYS A 20 39.41 6.39 -25.78
N GLU A 21 39.32 6.57 -27.10
CA GLU A 21 40.47 6.94 -27.88
C GLU A 21 40.97 8.32 -27.41
N GLY A 22 42.18 8.38 -26.91
CA GLY A 22 42.79 9.59 -26.40
C GLY A 22 43.70 9.30 -25.20
N ASN A 23 44.55 10.24 -24.84
CA ASN A 23 45.35 10.11 -23.63
C ASN A 23 44.47 10.34 -22.40
N PRO A 24 44.51 9.41 -21.40
CA PRO A 24 43.83 9.64 -20.15
C PRO A 24 44.38 10.91 -19.45
N PRO A 25 43.60 11.58 -18.62
CA PRO A 25 44.09 12.67 -17.81
C PRO A 25 45.33 12.20 -17.01
N THR A 26 46.34 13.04 -16.92
CA THR A 26 47.64 12.73 -16.25
C THR A 26 47.51 12.61 -14.73
N SER A 27 46.34 12.58 -14.21
CA SER A 27 46.00 12.46 -12.80
C SER A 27 45.99 11.02 -12.31
N ASP A 28 46.09 10.85 -11.01
CA ASP A 28 45.92 9.60 -10.29
C ASP A 28 44.74 8.78 -10.85
N THR A 29 44.93 7.47 -11.08
CA THR A 29 43.92 6.54 -11.57
C THR A 29 42.70 6.41 -10.64
N THR A 30 42.79 6.94 -9.43
CA THR A 30 41.72 7.03 -8.46
C THR A 30 40.92 8.33 -8.58
N SER A 31 41.36 9.29 -9.37
CA SER A 31 40.70 10.58 -9.53
C SER A 31 39.32 10.43 -10.20
N CYS A 32 38.44 11.33 -9.87
CA CYS A 32 37.13 11.44 -10.48
C CYS A 32 37.19 11.56 -12.01
N GLU A 33 38.06 12.44 -12.52
CA GLU A 33 38.20 12.69 -13.95
C GLU A 33 38.72 11.47 -14.70
N TRP A 34 39.64 10.68 -14.10
CA TRP A 34 40.11 9.45 -14.69
C TRP A 34 38.99 8.39 -14.77
N LYS A 35 38.23 8.19 -13.72
CA LYS A 35 37.09 7.26 -13.71
C LYS A 35 36.01 7.67 -14.70
N LYS A 36 35.70 8.96 -14.79
CA LYS A 36 34.78 9.52 -15.77
C LYS A 36 35.25 9.26 -17.20
N TRP A 37 36.54 9.45 -17.45
CA TRP A 37 37.14 9.18 -18.76
C TRP A 37 37.12 7.69 -19.11
N TYR A 38 37.53 6.83 -18.17
CA TYR A 38 37.62 5.38 -18.40
C TYR A 38 36.29 4.68 -18.54
N TYR A 39 35.32 5.00 -17.68
CA TYR A 39 34.02 4.35 -17.66
C TYR A 39 32.98 5.07 -18.51
N ASP A 40 33.31 6.11 -19.22
CA ASP A 40 32.34 6.99 -19.90
C ASP A 40 31.22 7.46 -19.00
N ALA A 41 31.56 7.74 -17.76
CA ALA A 41 30.59 8.11 -16.74
C ALA A 41 29.90 9.45 -17.10
N PRO A 42 28.64 9.65 -16.73
CA PRO A 42 27.91 10.88 -16.99
C PRO A 42 28.55 12.09 -16.31
N ASP A 43 28.23 13.30 -16.78
CA ASP A 43 28.85 14.54 -16.28
C ASP A 43 28.68 14.76 -14.77
N PHE A 44 27.59 14.26 -14.20
CA PHE A 44 27.34 14.33 -12.75
C PHE A 44 28.08 13.27 -11.92
N PHE A 45 28.85 12.37 -12.55
CA PHE A 45 29.51 11.27 -11.82
C PHE A 45 30.39 11.75 -10.67
N CYS A 46 31.15 12.81 -10.88
CA CYS A 46 32.03 13.35 -9.83
C CYS A 46 31.26 13.91 -8.64
N GLU A 47 30.11 14.56 -8.86
CA GLU A 47 29.26 15.05 -7.78
C GLU A 47 28.63 13.89 -7.03
N CYS A 48 28.12 12.90 -7.74
CA CYS A 48 27.47 11.73 -7.18
C CYS A 48 28.45 10.88 -6.34
N GLU A 49 29.64 10.55 -6.86
CA GLU A 49 30.57 9.63 -6.23
C GLU A 49 31.39 10.29 -5.10
N TYR A 50 31.79 11.57 -5.25
CA TYR A 50 32.70 12.21 -4.36
C TYR A 50 32.13 13.34 -3.52
N ASN A 51 31.04 13.98 -3.96
CA ASN A 51 30.43 15.11 -3.27
C ASN A 51 29.09 14.77 -2.61
N SER A 52 28.67 13.51 -2.67
CA SER A 52 27.44 13.10 -2.03
C SER A 52 27.55 13.08 -0.50
N ILE A 53 26.46 13.42 0.15
CA ILE A 53 26.31 13.39 1.61
C ILE A 53 25.66 12.06 2.01
N ALA A 54 26.05 11.49 3.14
CA ALA A 54 25.40 10.29 3.65
C ALA A 54 23.89 10.53 3.90
N PHE A 55 23.07 9.65 3.32
CA PHE A 55 21.63 9.66 3.53
C PHE A 55 21.29 8.82 4.76
N SER A 56 20.52 9.40 5.67
CA SER A 56 19.94 8.66 6.79
C SER A 56 18.62 9.31 7.19
N PHE A 57 17.64 8.51 7.56
CA PHE A 57 16.37 9.01 8.08
C PHE A 57 16.47 9.50 9.53
N PRO A 58 15.75 10.56 9.91
CA PRO A 58 15.06 11.48 9.03
C PRO A 58 16.03 12.46 8.33
N VAL A 59 15.67 12.88 7.11
CA VAL A 59 16.32 14.04 6.47
C VAL A 59 15.51 15.29 6.80
N ASP A 60 16.19 16.35 7.18
CA ASP A 60 15.64 17.69 7.43
C ASP A 60 16.67 18.70 6.95
N THR A 61 16.48 19.26 5.76
CA THR A 61 17.46 20.17 5.17
C THR A 61 16.85 21.12 4.13
N ILE A 62 17.58 22.16 3.81
CA ILE A 62 17.23 23.10 2.73
C ILE A 62 18.01 22.73 1.48
N ILE A 63 17.28 22.59 0.36
CA ILE A 63 17.85 22.36 -0.97
C ILE A 63 17.71 23.65 -1.76
N SER A 64 18.83 24.21 -2.18
CA SER A 64 18.91 25.42 -3.02
C SER A 64 19.62 25.18 -4.35
N ASP A 65 20.27 24.02 -4.48
CA ASP A 65 20.97 23.57 -5.67
C ASP A 65 20.89 22.05 -5.76
N THR A 66 21.48 21.46 -6.80
CA THR A 66 21.60 20.01 -6.92
C THR A 66 22.33 19.43 -5.72
N THR A 67 21.68 18.55 -5.01
CA THR A 67 22.22 17.86 -3.84
C THR A 67 22.23 16.36 -4.10
N TRP A 68 23.33 15.71 -3.77
CA TRP A 68 23.48 14.28 -3.85
C TRP A 68 23.57 13.65 -2.47
N TRP A 69 22.87 12.54 -2.29
CA TRP A 69 22.94 11.69 -1.10
C TRP A 69 23.35 10.28 -1.49
N THR A 70 24.22 9.68 -0.69
CA THR A 70 24.54 8.25 -0.76
C THR A 70 23.74 7.51 0.29
N ALA A 71 22.88 6.59 -0.14
CA ALA A 71 22.03 5.78 0.73
C ALA A 71 22.55 4.34 0.83
N THR A 72 22.19 3.66 1.92
CA THR A 72 22.34 2.20 1.98
C THR A 72 21.18 1.52 1.28
N VAL A 73 21.38 0.28 0.83
CA VAL A 73 20.29 -0.54 0.29
C VAL A 73 19.19 -0.73 1.35
N ASP A 74 19.57 -0.90 2.62
CA ASP A 74 18.62 -1.08 3.72
C ASP A 74 17.78 0.17 3.98
N ASP A 75 18.36 1.38 3.83
CA ASP A 75 17.57 2.61 3.93
C ASP A 75 16.60 2.75 2.76
N MET A 76 17.03 2.44 1.54
CA MET A 76 16.14 2.48 0.37
C MET A 76 15.00 1.47 0.48
N ARG A 77 15.24 0.29 1.05
CA ARG A 77 14.21 -0.74 1.26
C ARG A 77 13.09 -0.33 2.21
N LYS A 78 13.30 0.71 3.03
CA LYS A 78 12.24 1.30 3.87
C LYS A 78 11.24 2.11 3.07
N GLY A 79 11.52 2.43 1.81
CA GLY A 79 10.74 3.39 1.03
C GLY A 79 10.94 4.82 1.53
N ILE A 80 10.35 5.80 0.86
CA ILE A 80 10.52 7.22 1.20
C ILE A 80 9.18 7.92 1.20
N SER A 81 8.89 8.67 2.28
CA SER A 81 7.87 9.72 2.33
C SER A 81 8.60 11.07 2.36
N ALA A 82 8.56 11.82 1.27
CA ALA A 82 9.27 13.08 1.13
C ALA A 82 8.30 14.27 1.07
N TYR A 83 8.56 15.28 1.89
CA TYR A 83 7.81 16.53 1.95
C TYR A 83 8.66 17.66 1.39
N TRP A 84 8.11 18.44 0.49
CA TRP A 84 8.77 19.59 -0.12
C TRP A 84 7.98 20.88 0.13
N PHE A 85 8.58 21.79 0.90
CA PHE A 85 8.02 23.10 1.22
C PHE A 85 8.82 24.18 0.50
N ALA A 86 8.28 24.72 -0.59
CA ALA A 86 8.99 25.69 -1.43
C ALA A 86 8.07 26.46 -2.37
N ASP A 87 8.61 27.46 -3.02
CA ASP A 87 7.94 28.23 -4.06
C ASP A 87 8.04 27.63 -5.47
N CYS A 88 8.75 26.51 -5.63
CA CYS A 88 8.96 25.79 -6.88
C CYS A 88 8.80 24.27 -6.70
N SER A 89 8.72 23.54 -7.80
CA SER A 89 8.79 22.07 -7.80
C SER A 89 10.23 21.59 -7.64
N VAL A 90 10.39 20.34 -7.22
CA VAL A 90 11.65 19.63 -7.10
C VAL A 90 11.59 18.33 -7.89
N THR A 91 12.74 17.87 -8.38
CA THR A 91 12.89 16.51 -8.91
C THR A 91 13.79 15.73 -7.97
N MET A 92 13.36 14.52 -7.63
CA MET A 92 14.12 13.52 -6.89
C MET A 92 14.35 12.31 -7.77
N GLU A 93 15.60 11.94 -7.97
CA GLU A 93 16.02 10.82 -8.80
C GLU A 93 16.81 9.83 -7.96
N VAL A 94 16.53 8.54 -8.11
CA VAL A 94 17.28 7.47 -7.45
C VAL A 94 18.11 6.73 -8.50
N TYR A 95 19.40 6.61 -8.27
CA TYR A 95 20.35 5.86 -9.06
C TYR A 95 20.84 4.67 -8.27
N ALA A 96 20.85 3.48 -8.86
CA ALA A 96 21.45 2.30 -8.24
C ALA A 96 22.98 2.40 -8.19
N LEU A 97 23.56 3.07 -9.19
CA LEU A 97 25.00 3.35 -9.32
C LEU A 97 25.20 4.72 -9.97
N CYS A 98 26.18 5.50 -9.51
CA CYS A 98 26.52 6.80 -10.08
C CYS A 98 26.97 6.75 -11.54
N VAL A 99 27.47 5.62 -12.01
CA VAL A 99 27.88 5.42 -13.41
C VAL A 99 26.70 5.19 -14.36
N SER A 100 25.47 5.09 -13.83
CA SER A 100 24.28 4.91 -14.66
C SER A 100 23.88 6.22 -15.35
N ASN A 101 23.60 6.17 -16.64
CA ASN A 101 23.11 7.31 -17.42
C ASN A 101 21.60 7.56 -17.21
N THR A 102 20.91 6.64 -16.58
CA THR A 102 19.47 6.72 -16.31
C THR A 102 19.16 6.47 -14.85
N PRO A 103 18.35 7.31 -14.23
CA PRO A 103 17.87 7.05 -12.89
C PRO A 103 16.96 5.81 -12.85
N THR A 104 17.04 5.07 -11.77
CA THR A 104 16.20 3.90 -11.54
C THR A 104 14.75 4.31 -11.22
N ILE A 105 14.60 5.43 -10.49
CA ILE A 105 13.31 6.03 -10.12
C ILE A 105 13.40 7.53 -10.30
N VAL A 106 12.35 8.15 -10.83
CA VAL A 106 12.22 9.61 -10.95
C VAL A 106 10.90 10.05 -10.35
N GLN A 107 10.96 10.95 -9.38
CA GLN A 107 9.79 11.59 -8.79
C GLN A 107 9.87 13.10 -8.97
N LYS A 108 8.78 13.68 -9.53
CA LYS A 108 8.62 15.13 -9.61
C LYS A 108 7.61 15.59 -8.56
N VAL A 109 8.08 16.35 -7.61
CA VAL A 109 7.26 16.85 -6.51
C VAL A 109 6.90 18.31 -6.77
N GLY A 110 5.62 18.60 -6.81
CA GLY A 110 5.12 19.96 -7.00
C GLY A 110 5.49 20.88 -5.83
N LYS A 111 5.29 22.19 -6.04
CA LYS A 111 5.36 23.19 -4.97
C LYS A 111 4.47 22.78 -3.80
N ASP A 112 5.01 22.84 -2.58
CA ASP A 112 4.28 22.52 -1.35
C ASP A 112 3.53 21.19 -1.45
N LYS A 113 4.24 20.11 -1.78
CA LYS A 113 3.69 18.77 -1.98
C LYS A 113 4.53 17.73 -1.28
N MET A 114 3.86 16.61 -1.04
CA MET A 114 4.46 15.36 -0.58
C MET A 114 4.49 14.36 -1.74
N CYS A 115 5.51 13.54 -1.78
CA CYS A 115 5.56 12.34 -2.62
C CYS A 115 5.94 11.12 -1.81
N GLU A 116 5.57 9.97 -2.31
CA GLU A 116 5.96 8.68 -1.73
C GLU A 116 6.64 7.82 -2.79
N MET A 117 7.71 7.15 -2.37
CA MET A 117 8.31 6.05 -3.09
C MET A 117 7.97 4.77 -2.34
N ASP A 118 7.07 3.97 -2.90
CA ASP A 118 6.53 2.77 -2.26
C ASP A 118 7.60 1.70 -2.05
N VAL A 119 7.54 1.05 -0.90
CA VAL A 119 8.46 -0.03 -0.52
C VAL A 119 8.50 -1.15 -1.57
N ALA A 120 7.35 -1.54 -2.11
CA ALA A 120 7.28 -2.62 -3.09
C ALA A 120 7.90 -2.21 -4.42
N GLU A 121 7.69 -0.96 -4.87
CA GLU A 121 8.29 -0.44 -6.09
C GLU A 121 9.82 -0.36 -5.98
N ILE A 122 10.31 0.21 -4.88
CA ILE A 122 11.75 0.32 -4.64
C ILE A 122 12.39 -1.07 -4.54
N ASN A 123 11.83 -1.98 -3.73
CA ASN A 123 12.38 -3.32 -3.58
C ASN A 123 12.45 -4.06 -4.91
N LYS A 124 11.38 -3.98 -5.72
CA LYS A 124 11.38 -4.57 -7.06
C LYS A 124 12.50 -4.03 -7.93
N LYS A 125 12.73 -2.71 -7.90
CA LYS A 125 13.79 -2.06 -8.67
C LYS A 125 15.18 -2.44 -8.17
N LEU A 126 15.38 -2.49 -6.87
CA LEU A 126 16.65 -2.92 -6.28
C LEU A 126 16.96 -4.38 -6.61
N GLU A 127 15.98 -5.29 -6.51
CA GLU A 127 16.13 -6.71 -6.88
C GLU A 127 16.47 -6.88 -8.36
N GLU A 128 15.82 -6.13 -9.26
CA GLU A 128 16.17 -6.12 -10.68
C GLU A 128 17.66 -5.74 -10.88
N MET A 129 18.16 -4.76 -10.12
CA MET A 129 19.54 -4.29 -10.22
C MET A 129 20.54 -5.23 -9.53
N GLU A 130 20.20 -5.79 -8.37
CA GLU A 130 21.03 -6.81 -7.68
C GLU A 130 21.26 -8.03 -8.56
N ASN A 131 20.23 -8.47 -9.29
CA ASN A 131 20.34 -9.58 -10.23
C ASN A 131 21.24 -9.27 -11.45
N LEU A 132 21.43 -7.99 -11.78
CA LEU A 132 22.31 -7.53 -12.86
C LEU A 132 23.74 -7.23 -12.40
N SER A 133 23.92 -6.92 -11.12
CA SER A 133 25.20 -6.43 -10.55
C SER A 133 25.94 -7.49 -9.73
N PHE A 134 26.23 -8.65 -10.31
CA PHE A 134 26.98 -9.71 -9.63
C PHE A 134 28.49 -9.38 -9.37
N LEU A 135 28.95 -8.21 -9.76
CA LEU A 135 30.36 -7.80 -9.60
C LEU A 135 30.58 -6.72 -8.54
N THR A 136 29.56 -5.97 -8.14
CA THR A 136 29.71 -4.88 -7.17
C THR A 136 28.46 -4.76 -6.27
N ALA A 137 28.68 -4.45 -5.00
CA ALA A 137 27.58 -4.09 -4.11
C ALA A 137 26.86 -2.85 -4.64
N LEU A 138 25.53 -2.85 -4.62
CA LEU A 138 24.74 -1.67 -4.97
C LEU A 138 25.01 -0.55 -3.95
N THR A 139 25.24 0.63 -4.47
CA THR A 139 25.33 1.85 -3.67
C THR A 139 24.32 2.85 -4.22
N PRO A 140 23.09 2.87 -3.69
CA PRO A 140 22.06 3.78 -4.17
C PRO A 140 22.44 5.24 -3.90
N HIS A 141 22.18 6.10 -4.88
CA HIS A 141 22.37 7.54 -4.75
C HIS A 141 21.07 8.26 -5.07
N ILE A 142 20.78 9.29 -4.31
CA ILE A 142 19.60 10.13 -4.48
C ILE A 142 20.04 11.51 -4.91
N ARG A 143 19.58 11.95 -6.08
CA ARG A 143 19.79 13.30 -6.59
C ARG A 143 18.52 14.12 -6.38
N VAL A 144 18.65 15.28 -5.76
CA VAL A 144 17.53 16.20 -5.54
C VAL A 144 17.91 17.57 -6.04
N TYR A 145 17.05 18.18 -6.85
CA TYR A 145 17.28 19.52 -7.37
C TYR A 145 15.98 20.29 -7.61
N PRO A 146 15.95 21.60 -7.30
CA PRO A 146 14.84 22.47 -7.64
C PRO A 146 14.69 22.59 -9.16
N ASN A 147 13.45 22.60 -9.66
CA ASN A 147 13.16 22.73 -11.11
C ASN A 147 13.16 24.20 -11.59
N LYS A 148 13.56 25.13 -10.75
CA LYS A 148 13.66 26.56 -11.05
C LYS A 148 15.03 27.06 -10.67
N VAL A 149 15.70 27.75 -11.59
CA VAL A 149 17.01 28.38 -11.31
C VAL A 149 16.86 29.35 -10.15
N GLY A 150 17.73 29.20 -9.13
CA GLY A 150 17.66 29.99 -7.88
C GLY A 150 16.46 29.65 -6.99
N GLY A 151 15.73 28.58 -7.31
CA GLY A 151 14.70 28.03 -6.42
C GLY A 151 15.33 27.36 -5.21
N SER A 152 14.61 27.39 -4.09
CA SER A 152 15.01 26.67 -2.88
C SER A 152 13.78 26.18 -2.12
N GLY A 153 13.98 25.20 -1.26
CA GLY A 153 12.92 24.70 -0.41
C GLY A 153 13.44 23.80 0.70
N HIS A 154 12.60 23.59 1.66
CA HIS A 154 12.85 22.69 2.77
C HIS A 154 12.34 21.28 2.43
N VAL A 155 13.21 20.28 2.53
CA VAL A 155 12.85 18.89 2.31
C VAL A 155 12.93 18.11 3.63
N TYR A 156 11.88 17.32 3.86
CA TYR A 156 11.87 16.32 4.93
C TYR A 156 11.68 14.94 4.29
N CYS A 157 12.56 13.98 4.62
CA CYS A 157 12.38 12.60 4.18
C CYS A 157 12.29 11.67 5.39
N TYR A 158 11.29 10.80 5.34
CA TYR A 158 11.02 9.76 6.34
C TYR A 158 10.89 8.40 5.66
N PRO A 159 11.01 7.29 6.39
CA PRO A 159 10.58 5.99 5.89
C PRO A 159 9.14 6.03 5.39
N TYR A 160 8.80 5.18 4.42
CA TYR A 160 7.44 5.10 3.88
C TYR A 160 6.39 4.91 4.99
N ASN A 161 5.26 5.59 4.87
CA ASN A 161 4.21 5.66 5.90
C ASN A 161 4.65 6.25 7.25
N GLN A 162 5.73 7.01 7.28
CA GLN A 162 6.10 7.84 8.42
C GLN A 162 6.13 9.32 7.99
N GLY A 163 5.91 10.20 8.94
CA GLY A 163 5.89 11.63 8.71
C GLY A 163 6.62 12.42 9.78
N PRO A 164 6.80 13.71 9.55
CA PRO A 164 7.38 14.57 10.54
C PRO A 164 6.47 14.67 11.76
N HIS A 165 7.03 14.44 12.93
CA HIS A 165 6.33 14.69 14.19
C HIS A 165 6.21 16.20 14.41
N SER A 166 5.08 16.75 14.00
CA SER A 166 4.77 18.17 14.16
C SER A 166 4.19 18.41 15.55
N THR A 167 4.83 19.25 16.33
CA THR A 167 4.45 19.55 17.72
C THR A 167 4.23 21.03 17.92
N CYS A 168 3.73 21.45 19.10
CA CYS A 168 3.62 22.85 19.47
C CYS A 168 4.95 23.59 19.45
N GLU A 169 6.03 22.91 19.81
CA GLU A 169 7.37 23.47 19.84
C GLU A 169 7.99 23.60 18.45
N ASN A 170 7.67 22.63 17.58
CA ASN A 170 8.18 22.58 16.21
C ASN A 170 7.04 22.29 15.20
N PRO A 171 6.14 23.26 14.97
CA PRO A 171 4.97 23.04 14.14
C PRO A 171 5.30 23.14 12.66
N LEU A 172 4.84 22.17 11.88
CA LEU A 172 4.85 22.29 10.43
C LEU A 172 3.75 23.24 9.94
N PRO A 173 3.98 23.95 8.84
CA PRO A 173 2.93 24.73 8.20
C PRO A 173 1.85 23.80 7.63
N LEU A 174 0.58 24.07 7.90
CA LEU A 174 -0.53 23.39 7.26
C LEU A 174 -0.81 24.03 5.90
N ILE A 175 -0.59 23.30 4.84
CA ILE A 175 -0.73 23.78 3.46
C ILE A 175 -1.91 23.12 2.77
N PRO A 176 -2.85 23.89 2.18
CA PRO A 176 -3.98 23.32 1.47
C PRO A 176 -3.57 22.40 0.32
N GLY A 177 -4.19 21.22 0.27
CA GLY A 177 -3.95 20.21 -0.76
C GLY A 177 -2.62 19.47 -0.64
N MET A 178 -1.94 19.59 0.49
CA MET A 178 -0.81 18.75 0.86
C MET A 178 -1.29 17.57 1.69
N THR A 179 -0.71 16.40 1.47
CA THR A 179 -0.97 15.20 2.29
C THR A 179 0.07 15.12 3.41
N TYR A 180 -0.37 14.90 4.64
CA TYR A 180 0.49 14.69 5.80
C TYR A 180 0.29 13.27 6.32
N VAL A 181 1.38 12.53 6.50
CA VAL A 181 1.36 11.23 7.19
C VAL A 181 1.40 11.49 8.69
N CYS A 182 0.39 11.02 9.39
CA CYS A 182 0.28 11.12 10.84
C CYS A 182 0.52 9.73 11.42
N ASP A 183 1.75 9.44 11.81
CA ASP A 183 2.16 8.16 12.41
C ASP A 183 2.36 8.27 13.93
N LYS A 184 2.24 9.48 14.49
CA LYS A 184 2.26 9.76 15.93
C LYS A 184 0.84 10.03 16.43
N ALA A 185 0.56 9.63 17.66
CA ALA A 185 -0.77 9.78 18.27
C ALA A 185 -1.31 11.21 18.26
N GLU A 186 -0.43 12.19 18.32
CA GLU A 186 -0.79 13.61 18.23
C GLU A 186 0.17 14.34 17.30
N ASN A 187 -0.42 15.19 16.42
CA ASN A 187 0.31 16.06 15.51
C ASN A 187 -0.32 17.45 15.54
N VAL A 188 0.50 18.49 15.46
CA VAL A 188 0.06 19.89 15.53
C VAL A 188 0.60 20.65 14.34
N TYR A 189 -0.27 21.34 13.61
CA TYR A 189 0.10 22.11 12.43
C TYR A 189 -0.25 23.57 12.59
N ARG A 190 0.64 24.44 12.11
CA ARG A 190 0.41 25.88 12.12
C ARG A 190 -0.26 26.36 10.84
N LEU A 191 -1.31 27.19 10.99
CA LEU A 191 -2.08 27.75 9.90
C LEU A 191 -2.21 29.27 10.08
N GLU A 192 -1.99 30.01 9.01
CA GLU A 192 -2.26 31.46 9.01
C GLU A 192 -3.75 31.72 8.86
N ALA A 193 -4.36 32.42 9.81
CA ALA A 193 -5.78 32.76 9.75
C ALA A 193 -6.16 33.52 8.47
N ALA A 194 -5.23 34.30 7.92
CA ALA A 194 -5.43 35.04 6.66
C ALA A 194 -5.75 34.14 5.46
N LYS A 195 -5.32 32.87 5.50
CA LYS A 195 -5.55 31.87 4.44
C LYS A 195 -6.89 31.13 4.60
N MET A 196 -7.56 31.25 5.74
CA MET A 196 -8.89 30.67 5.95
C MET A 196 -9.95 31.34 5.09
N PRO A 197 -10.97 30.62 4.58
CA PRO A 197 -12.10 31.23 3.89
C PRO A 197 -12.90 32.13 4.82
N SER A 198 -13.63 33.08 4.25
CA SER A 198 -14.45 34.00 5.04
C SER A 198 -15.62 33.32 5.76
N SER A 199 -16.09 32.20 5.21
CA SER A 199 -17.11 31.34 5.81
C SER A 199 -16.60 30.51 7.01
N GLY A 200 -15.30 30.46 7.22
CA GLY A 200 -14.69 29.56 8.21
C GLY A 200 -14.79 28.07 7.87
N ASN A 201 -15.41 27.72 6.74
CA ASN A 201 -15.56 26.32 6.33
C ASN A 201 -14.24 25.78 5.79
N THR A 202 -13.85 24.62 6.28
CA THR A 202 -12.72 23.88 5.76
C THR A 202 -13.12 22.40 5.61
N PHE A 203 -12.50 21.74 4.65
CA PHE A 203 -12.68 20.31 4.47
C PHE A 203 -11.39 19.62 4.88
N VAL A 204 -11.49 18.67 5.79
CA VAL A 204 -10.36 17.87 6.26
C VAL A 204 -10.67 16.42 5.93
N VAL A 205 -9.78 15.78 5.23
CA VAL A 205 -9.93 14.37 4.81
C VAL A 205 -8.96 13.53 5.61
N TRP A 206 -9.49 12.56 6.31
CA TRP A 206 -8.71 11.58 7.05
C TRP A 206 -8.81 10.22 6.38
N LYS A 207 -7.67 9.60 6.06
CA LYS A 207 -7.60 8.28 5.42
C LYS A 207 -6.69 7.39 6.24
N GLN A 208 -7.15 6.20 6.56
CA GLN A 208 -6.38 5.19 7.31
C GLN A 208 -6.81 3.77 6.95
N LYS A 209 -6.02 2.76 7.35
CA LYS A 209 -6.28 1.36 7.00
C LYS A 209 -7.37 0.67 7.84
N LYS A 210 -7.61 1.14 9.08
CA LYS A 210 -8.46 0.45 10.06
C LYS A 210 -9.82 1.09 10.33
N ASN A 211 -10.18 2.14 9.63
CA ASN A 211 -11.44 2.85 9.86
C ASN A 211 -11.59 3.46 11.27
N GLU A 212 -10.49 3.75 11.92
CA GLU A 212 -10.50 4.36 13.24
C GLU A 212 -10.54 5.89 13.11
N PRO A 213 -11.33 6.57 13.95
CA PRO A 213 -11.48 8.01 13.85
C PRO A 213 -10.23 8.75 14.36
N ALA A 214 -10.08 9.99 13.90
CA ALA A 214 -9.18 10.95 14.50
C ALA A 214 -9.97 12.15 15.00
N GLU A 215 -9.56 12.72 16.13
CA GLU A 215 -10.07 13.99 16.58
C GLU A 215 -9.23 15.13 15.99
N VAL A 216 -9.88 16.17 15.51
CA VAL A 216 -9.24 17.40 15.09
C VAL A 216 -9.86 18.57 15.78
N TRP A 217 -9.04 19.54 16.20
CA TRP A 217 -9.52 20.82 16.74
C TRP A 217 -8.58 21.95 16.36
N LEU A 218 -9.11 23.14 16.32
CA LEU A 218 -8.38 24.37 16.07
C LEU A 218 -8.29 25.19 17.33
N THR A 219 -7.08 25.69 17.63
CA THR A 219 -6.86 26.70 18.65
C THR A 219 -6.32 27.99 18.02
N ILE A 220 -6.38 29.10 18.75
CA ILE A 220 -5.99 30.43 18.27
C ILE A 220 -4.87 31.03 19.13
N ASP A 221 -3.95 31.75 18.50
CA ASP A 221 -2.76 32.40 19.05
C ASP A 221 -1.70 31.45 19.56
N GLU A 222 -2.03 30.65 20.54
CA GLU A 222 -1.14 29.68 21.16
C GLU A 222 -1.56 28.24 20.83
N CYS A 223 -0.61 27.35 20.85
CA CYS A 223 -0.87 25.94 20.56
C CYS A 223 -1.95 25.36 21.50
N GLU A 224 -1.89 25.66 22.79
CA GLU A 224 -2.89 25.29 23.79
C GLU A 224 -3.88 26.43 24.07
N GLY A 225 -4.10 27.28 23.08
CA GLY A 225 -4.98 28.44 23.19
C GLY A 225 -6.47 28.11 23.18
N GLU A 226 -7.29 29.16 23.01
CA GLU A 226 -8.74 29.00 22.95
C GLU A 226 -9.17 28.17 21.77
N GLU A 227 -10.02 27.15 21.99
CA GLU A 227 -10.55 26.26 20.95
C GLU A 227 -11.62 26.97 20.13
N VAL A 228 -11.44 27.04 18.81
CA VAL A 228 -12.38 27.65 17.86
C VAL A 228 -13.26 26.64 17.12
N GLY A 229 -13.03 25.37 17.32
CA GLY A 229 -13.86 24.29 16.77
C GLY A 229 -13.20 22.94 16.88
N ARG A 230 -14.03 21.89 16.92
CA ARG A 230 -13.63 20.48 17.02
C ARG A 230 -14.48 19.61 16.10
N ALA A 231 -13.88 18.55 15.57
CA ALA A 231 -14.58 17.53 14.81
C ALA A 231 -13.92 16.16 15.01
N THR A 232 -14.70 15.11 14.80
CA THR A 232 -14.19 13.73 14.69
C THR A 232 -14.17 13.35 13.21
N LEU A 233 -13.01 12.96 12.69
CA LEU A 233 -12.81 12.55 11.33
C LEU A 233 -12.85 11.03 11.26
N SER A 234 -13.47 10.51 10.20
CA SER A 234 -13.43 9.10 9.82
C SER A 234 -12.87 8.98 8.40
N ASP A 235 -13.11 7.86 7.76
CA ASP A 235 -12.63 7.57 6.40
C ASP A 235 -13.37 8.29 5.26
N SER A 236 -14.05 9.37 5.55
CA SER A 236 -14.84 10.13 4.61
C SER A 236 -14.45 11.61 4.62
N LEU A 237 -15.02 12.36 3.68
CA LEU A 237 -14.89 13.80 3.64
C LEU A 237 -15.64 14.42 4.81
N HIS A 238 -14.94 15.22 5.61
CA HIS A 238 -15.52 15.96 6.70
C HIS A 238 -15.44 17.46 6.46
N VAL A 239 -16.53 18.14 6.69
CA VAL A 239 -16.57 19.60 6.74
C VAL A 239 -16.29 20.04 8.17
N PHE A 240 -15.14 20.66 8.37
CA PHE A 240 -14.80 21.27 9.64
C PHE A 240 -15.24 22.72 9.64
N GLN A 241 -16.12 23.08 10.55
CA GLN A 241 -16.71 24.41 10.67
C GLN A 241 -16.31 25.05 12.00
N PRO A 242 -15.17 25.75 12.05
CA PRO A 242 -14.79 26.50 13.23
C PRO A 242 -15.72 27.72 13.41
N ASN A 243 -15.68 28.35 14.59
CA ASN A 243 -16.44 29.53 14.89
C ASN A 243 -16.09 30.67 13.92
N ALA A 244 -17.06 31.07 13.07
CA ALA A 244 -16.83 32.03 11.98
C ALA A 244 -16.46 33.41 12.49
N GLU A 245 -16.99 33.86 13.65
CA GLU A 245 -16.67 35.17 14.22
C GLU A 245 -15.23 35.20 14.72
N MET A 246 -14.80 34.16 15.44
CA MET A 246 -13.41 34.03 15.91
C MET A 246 -12.42 33.97 14.74
N ILE A 247 -12.76 33.24 13.68
CA ILE A 247 -11.92 33.19 12.46
C ILE A 247 -11.84 34.58 11.79
N LYS A 248 -12.94 35.32 11.73
CA LYS A 248 -12.97 36.67 11.16
C LYS A 248 -12.08 37.62 11.99
N GLU A 249 -12.16 37.55 13.30
CA GLU A 249 -11.31 38.32 14.20
C GLU A 249 -9.82 37.93 14.02
N ALA A 250 -9.52 36.65 14.02
CA ALA A 250 -8.18 36.14 13.81
C ALA A 250 -7.57 36.61 12.47
N LYS A 251 -8.36 36.62 11.41
CA LYS A 251 -7.94 37.17 10.09
C LYS A 251 -7.61 38.63 10.15
N THR A 252 -8.47 39.44 10.79
CA THR A 252 -8.30 40.87 10.91
C THR A 252 -7.05 41.22 11.72
N SER A 253 -6.79 40.48 12.76
CA SER A 253 -5.65 40.66 13.67
C SER A 253 -4.39 39.91 13.24
N LYS A 254 -4.43 39.19 12.09
CA LYS A 254 -3.34 38.35 11.56
C LYS A 254 -2.83 37.29 12.55
N ARG A 255 -3.73 36.72 13.32
CA ARG A 255 -3.42 35.72 14.33
C ARG A 255 -3.03 34.37 13.69
N THR A 256 -2.37 33.57 14.47
CA THR A 256 -2.01 32.18 14.10
C THR A 256 -3.10 31.22 14.58
N LEU A 257 -3.40 30.20 13.77
CA LEU A 257 -4.26 29.08 14.12
C LEU A 257 -3.41 27.83 14.21
N TRP A 258 -3.83 26.91 15.07
CA TRP A 258 -3.15 25.65 15.30
C TRP A 258 -4.16 24.52 15.10
N LEU A 259 -3.90 23.64 14.13
CA LEU A 259 -4.71 22.44 13.92
C LEU A 259 -4.06 21.27 14.64
N HIS A 260 -4.78 20.73 15.59
CA HIS A 260 -4.41 19.50 16.29
C HIS A 260 -5.08 18.32 15.63
N VAL A 261 -4.35 17.20 15.53
CA VAL A 261 -4.84 15.91 15.03
C VAL A 261 -4.43 14.86 16.05
N LYS A 262 -5.40 14.16 16.63
CA LYS A 262 -5.17 13.11 17.63
C LYS A 262 -5.86 11.83 17.21
N HIS A 263 -5.16 10.72 17.32
CA HIS A 263 -5.66 9.37 17.04
C HIS A 263 -4.98 8.36 17.98
N ASP A 264 -5.43 7.11 17.92
CA ASP A 264 -4.86 6.07 18.76
C ASP A 264 -3.42 5.72 18.35
N GLU A 265 -2.64 5.31 19.34
CA GLU A 265 -1.24 4.94 19.16
C GLU A 265 -1.09 3.73 18.21
N GLY A 266 -0.06 3.74 17.36
CA GLY A 266 0.20 2.66 16.39
C GLY A 266 -0.66 2.70 15.13
N ILE A 267 -1.49 3.73 14.96
CA ILE A 267 -2.24 4.01 13.74
C ILE A 267 -1.41 4.93 12.86
N VAL A 268 -1.49 4.69 11.54
CA VAL A 268 -0.94 5.59 10.54
C VAL A 268 -2.09 6.13 9.70
N GLY A 269 -2.38 7.41 9.85
CA GLY A 269 -3.39 8.12 9.06
C GLY A 269 -2.77 9.09 8.07
N ARG A 270 -3.62 9.61 7.18
CA ARG A 270 -3.26 10.67 6.24
C ARG A 270 -4.24 11.81 6.35
N LEU A 271 -3.72 12.98 6.65
CA LEU A 271 -4.48 14.22 6.72
C LEU A 271 -4.28 14.99 5.42
N GLU A 272 -5.38 15.39 4.81
CA GLU A 272 -5.40 16.35 3.71
C GLU A 272 -6.32 17.49 4.09
N TYR A 273 -5.89 18.72 3.88
CA TYR A 273 -6.61 19.93 4.24
C TYR A 273 -6.91 20.75 3.01
N TYR A 274 -8.14 21.22 2.89
CA TYR A 274 -8.61 22.02 1.75
C TYR A 274 -9.39 23.23 2.22
N LEU A 275 -9.20 24.35 1.54
CA LEU A 275 -9.97 25.57 1.75
C LEU A 275 -11.03 25.70 0.65
N ASN A 276 -12.32 25.53 1.03
CA ASN A 276 -13.46 25.62 0.10
C ASN A 276 -13.25 24.84 -1.21
N PRO A 277 -12.90 23.54 -1.17
CA PRO A 277 -12.73 22.79 -2.39
C PRO A 277 -14.07 22.67 -3.12
N LYS A 278 -14.02 22.62 -4.44
CA LYS A 278 -15.15 22.17 -5.23
C LYS A 278 -15.34 20.66 -4.98
N VAL A 279 -16.51 20.27 -4.50
CA VAL A 279 -16.85 18.86 -4.31
C VAL A 279 -17.74 18.41 -5.47
N GLU A 280 -17.28 17.43 -6.22
CA GLU A 280 -18.01 16.80 -7.31
C GLU A 280 -18.39 15.38 -6.91
N GLU A 281 -19.66 15.05 -7.06
CA GLU A 281 -20.10 13.66 -6.89
C GLU A 281 -19.69 12.85 -8.12
N SER A 282 -19.11 11.67 -7.91
CA SER A 282 -18.89 10.73 -8.96
C SER A 282 -20.24 10.29 -9.54
N GLY A 283 -20.42 10.37 -10.83
CA GLY A 283 -21.62 9.84 -11.49
C GLY A 283 -21.77 8.31 -11.38
N SER A 284 -20.82 7.64 -10.72
CA SER A 284 -20.81 6.19 -10.50
C SER A 284 -20.66 5.87 -9.00
N SER A 285 -21.28 4.78 -8.56
CA SER A 285 -21.08 4.19 -7.24
C SER A 285 -20.34 2.86 -7.38
N VAL A 286 -19.55 2.50 -6.37
CA VAL A 286 -18.92 1.18 -6.28
C VAL A 286 -19.76 0.33 -5.33
N SER A 287 -20.40 -0.71 -5.87
CA SER A 287 -21.11 -1.70 -5.07
C SER A 287 -20.55 -3.08 -5.35
N ARG A 288 -20.15 -3.81 -4.32
CA ARG A 288 -19.62 -5.17 -4.43
C ARG A 288 -20.28 -6.05 -3.39
N THR A 289 -20.70 -7.23 -3.83
CA THR A 289 -21.22 -8.27 -2.93
C THR A 289 -20.28 -9.48 -2.97
N THR A 290 -19.99 -10.05 -1.82
CA THR A 290 -19.14 -11.23 -1.70
C THR A 290 -19.65 -12.18 -0.61
N CYS A 291 -19.02 -13.35 -0.47
CA CYS A 291 -19.39 -14.32 0.55
C CYS A 291 -18.88 -13.91 1.93
N LEU A 292 -19.68 -14.12 2.95
CA LEU A 292 -19.27 -13.97 4.34
C LEU A 292 -18.03 -14.86 4.61
N GLY A 293 -17.06 -14.30 5.33
CA GLY A 293 -15.75 -14.93 5.59
C GLY A 293 -14.69 -14.69 4.51
N LYS A 294 -15.02 -13.95 3.45
CA LYS A 294 -14.02 -13.41 2.49
C LYS A 294 -13.72 -11.95 2.81
N THR A 295 -12.67 -11.43 2.19
CA THR A 295 -12.30 -10.02 2.25
C THR A 295 -12.46 -9.35 0.90
N GLN A 296 -12.92 -8.10 0.91
CA GLN A 296 -12.88 -7.20 -0.23
C GLN A 296 -11.80 -6.15 0.00
N THR A 297 -11.02 -5.87 -1.03
CA THR A 297 -9.99 -4.83 -0.95
C THR A 297 -10.39 -3.63 -1.81
N PHE A 298 -10.26 -2.45 -1.23
CA PHE A 298 -10.50 -1.18 -1.92
C PHE A 298 -9.47 -0.16 -1.39
N ASN A 299 -8.76 0.50 -2.28
CA ASN A 299 -7.71 1.47 -1.95
C ASN A 299 -6.75 0.97 -0.85
N GLN A 300 -6.23 -0.27 -1.02
CA GLN A 300 -5.33 -0.96 -0.09
C GLN A 300 -5.93 -1.34 1.29
N ARG A 301 -7.22 -1.12 1.51
CA ARG A 301 -7.93 -1.52 2.71
C ARG A 301 -8.70 -2.80 2.49
N SER A 302 -8.80 -3.60 3.54
CA SER A 302 -9.52 -4.87 3.52
C SER A 302 -10.75 -4.78 4.40
N TYR A 303 -11.89 -5.17 3.85
CA TYR A 303 -13.20 -5.17 4.48
C TYR A 303 -13.71 -6.61 4.56
N SER A 304 -14.28 -7.00 5.69
CA SER A 304 -14.80 -8.35 5.95
C SER A 304 -16.25 -8.36 6.46
N ILE A 305 -16.85 -7.19 6.63
CA ILE A 305 -18.21 -6.98 7.07
C ILE A 305 -18.91 -5.95 6.17
N ASP A 306 -20.23 -5.90 6.20
CA ASP A 306 -21.02 -4.90 5.51
C ASP A 306 -20.51 -3.50 5.86
N THR A 307 -20.18 -2.75 4.83
CA THR A 307 -19.58 -1.43 5.01
C THR A 307 -20.04 -0.49 3.90
N THR A 308 -20.48 0.71 4.29
CA THR A 308 -20.80 1.80 3.36
C THR A 308 -20.03 3.04 3.78
N PHE A 309 -19.34 3.65 2.83
CA PHE A 309 -18.58 4.89 3.04
C PHE A 309 -18.52 5.70 1.74
N VAL A 310 -18.05 6.92 1.86
CA VAL A 310 -17.77 7.79 0.71
C VAL A 310 -16.26 7.86 0.53
N ASP A 311 -15.75 7.33 -0.58
CA ASP A 311 -14.35 7.53 -0.96
C ASP A 311 -14.18 8.93 -1.53
N THR A 312 -13.11 9.61 -1.13
CA THR A 312 -12.80 10.96 -1.58
C THR A 312 -11.43 10.98 -2.23
N VAL A 313 -11.38 11.43 -3.46
CA VAL A 313 -10.15 11.51 -4.25
C VAL A 313 -9.98 12.94 -4.76
N ARG A 314 -8.77 13.46 -4.70
CA ARG A 314 -8.43 14.73 -5.33
C ARG A 314 -8.25 14.54 -6.83
N ILE A 315 -9.02 15.27 -7.65
CA ILE A 315 -8.94 15.24 -9.11
C ILE A 315 -8.34 16.52 -9.71
N GLY A 316 -8.11 17.53 -8.89
CA GLY A 316 -7.54 18.81 -9.29
C GLY A 316 -6.86 19.52 -8.13
N ILE A 317 -6.47 20.78 -8.33
CA ILE A 317 -5.83 21.60 -7.27
C ILE A 317 -6.82 21.85 -6.14
N ASP A 318 -8.07 22.21 -6.50
CA ASP A 318 -9.13 22.62 -5.56
C ASP A 318 -10.39 21.77 -5.74
N THR A 319 -10.30 20.58 -6.35
CA THR A 319 -11.45 19.76 -6.65
C THR A 319 -11.31 18.39 -6.01
N LEU A 320 -12.29 18.02 -5.23
CA LEU A 320 -12.45 16.70 -4.63
C LEU A 320 -13.59 15.97 -5.31
N GLN A 321 -13.40 14.70 -5.64
CA GLN A 321 -14.43 13.82 -6.14
C GLN A 321 -14.83 12.82 -5.06
N THR A 322 -16.13 12.71 -4.80
CA THR A 322 -16.69 11.75 -3.86
C THR A 322 -17.35 10.60 -4.61
N THR A 323 -17.10 9.38 -4.16
CA THR A 323 -17.66 8.16 -4.75
C THR A 323 -18.28 7.31 -3.64
N PRO A 324 -19.59 7.05 -3.65
CA PRO A 324 -20.22 6.13 -2.70
C PRO A 324 -19.72 4.70 -2.93
N VAL A 325 -19.28 4.05 -1.85
CA VAL A 325 -18.77 2.67 -1.87
C VAL A 325 -19.56 1.84 -0.90
N THR A 326 -20.08 0.70 -1.37
CA THR A 326 -20.85 -0.24 -0.54
C THR A 326 -20.31 -1.66 -0.74
N PHE A 327 -19.96 -2.32 0.35
CA PHE A 327 -19.65 -3.74 0.39
C PHE A 327 -20.75 -4.48 1.17
N VAL A 328 -21.22 -5.56 0.59
CA VAL A 328 -22.24 -6.43 1.20
C VAL A 328 -21.68 -7.84 1.30
N PHE A 329 -21.68 -8.41 2.48
CA PHE A 329 -21.20 -9.76 2.76
C PHE A 329 -22.38 -10.67 3.07
N THR A 330 -22.74 -11.53 2.12
CA THR A 330 -23.91 -12.39 2.22
C THR A 330 -23.55 -13.80 2.63
N GLU A 331 -24.39 -14.42 3.46
CA GLU A 331 -24.26 -15.84 3.75
C GLU A 331 -24.67 -16.66 2.52
N PRO A 332 -23.80 -17.49 1.97
CA PRO A 332 -24.13 -18.35 0.85
C PRO A 332 -24.90 -19.57 1.34
N THR A 333 -25.77 -20.11 0.50
CA THR A 333 -26.32 -21.44 0.72
C THR A 333 -25.20 -22.47 0.64
N ILE A 334 -24.98 -23.23 1.72
CA ILE A 334 -23.96 -24.27 1.76
C ILE A 334 -24.49 -25.53 1.08
N ILE A 335 -23.76 -26.04 0.10
CA ILE A 335 -24.02 -27.29 -0.59
C ILE A 335 -22.87 -28.25 -0.28
N TYR A 336 -23.20 -29.39 0.29
CA TYR A 336 -22.22 -30.45 0.57
C TYR A 336 -22.15 -31.37 -0.63
N ASP A 337 -20.95 -31.60 -1.15
CA ASP A 337 -20.71 -32.55 -2.24
C ASP A 337 -19.55 -33.47 -1.89
N THR A 338 -19.74 -34.77 -2.10
CA THR A 338 -18.71 -35.77 -1.80
C THR A 338 -18.35 -36.51 -3.09
N LEU A 339 -17.12 -36.34 -3.50
CA LEU A 339 -16.57 -36.90 -4.71
C LEU A 339 -15.64 -38.07 -4.36
N ARG A 340 -15.67 -39.10 -5.19
CA ARG A 340 -14.74 -40.24 -5.12
C ARG A 340 -13.91 -40.25 -6.39
N VAL A 341 -12.64 -39.98 -6.24
CA VAL A 341 -11.73 -39.80 -7.37
C VAL A 341 -10.50 -40.71 -7.19
N ASP A 342 -10.11 -41.39 -8.25
CA ASP A 342 -8.88 -42.20 -8.24
C ASP A 342 -7.63 -41.28 -8.26
N PRO A 343 -6.50 -41.78 -7.72
CA PRO A 343 -5.28 -40.95 -7.61
C PRO A 343 -4.75 -40.44 -8.95
N ALA A 344 -4.87 -41.25 -10.01
CA ALA A 344 -4.36 -40.87 -11.33
C ALA A 344 -5.18 -39.77 -11.98
N THR A 345 -6.48 -39.75 -11.75
CA THR A 345 -7.38 -38.65 -12.18
C THR A 345 -7.15 -37.39 -11.36
N LEU A 346 -7.01 -37.54 -10.02
CA LEU A 346 -6.83 -36.37 -9.14
C LEU A 346 -5.48 -35.67 -9.39
N SER A 347 -4.41 -36.44 -9.65
CA SER A 347 -3.08 -35.88 -9.97
C SER A 347 -3.05 -35.09 -11.29
N ARG A 348 -3.95 -35.37 -12.23
CA ARG A 348 -4.15 -34.60 -13.46
C ARG A 348 -5.08 -33.43 -13.31
N GLY A 349 -5.75 -33.33 -12.17
CA GLY A 349 -6.76 -32.33 -11.87
C GLY A 349 -8.17 -32.79 -12.20
N TYR A 350 -8.97 -33.02 -11.17
CA TYR A 350 -10.39 -33.32 -11.31
C TYR A 350 -11.21 -32.04 -11.38
N ARG A 351 -11.96 -31.85 -12.46
CA ARG A 351 -12.81 -30.67 -12.60
C ARG A 351 -14.17 -30.91 -11.95
N HIS A 352 -14.45 -30.17 -10.87
CA HIS A 352 -15.75 -30.23 -10.19
C HIS A 352 -16.85 -29.66 -11.11
N THR A 353 -17.86 -30.50 -11.41
CA THR A 353 -18.85 -30.19 -12.46
C THR A 353 -19.73 -29.00 -12.15
N ALA A 354 -20.12 -28.80 -10.89
CA ALA A 354 -21.01 -27.71 -10.49
C ALA A 354 -20.34 -26.34 -10.43
N THR A 355 -19.01 -26.29 -10.15
CA THR A 355 -18.28 -25.03 -9.97
C THR A 355 -17.26 -24.77 -11.07
N GLY A 356 -16.85 -25.81 -11.79
CA GLY A 356 -15.79 -25.75 -12.80
C GLY A 356 -14.36 -25.65 -12.22
N VAL A 357 -14.21 -25.65 -10.90
CA VAL A 357 -12.91 -25.60 -10.23
C VAL A 357 -12.19 -26.94 -10.38
N VAL A 358 -10.87 -26.88 -10.57
CA VAL A 358 -10.04 -28.07 -10.68
C VAL A 358 -9.44 -28.38 -9.31
N LEU A 359 -9.62 -29.63 -8.86
CA LEU A 359 -9.17 -30.16 -7.58
C LEU A 359 -7.98 -31.10 -7.81
N PHE A 360 -6.95 -31.02 -6.98
CA PHE A 360 -5.72 -31.79 -7.09
C PHE A 360 -5.42 -32.63 -5.84
N GLU A 361 -6.16 -32.42 -4.76
CA GLU A 361 -5.88 -33.02 -3.46
C GLU A 361 -7.13 -33.67 -2.87
N TYR A 362 -6.93 -34.69 -2.03
CA TYR A 362 -7.96 -35.30 -1.21
C TYR A 362 -8.27 -34.39 0.00
N GLY A 363 -9.49 -34.43 0.46
CA GLY A 363 -9.96 -33.68 1.62
C GLY A 363 -11.05 -32.66 1.28
N ASP A 364 -11.25 -31.73 2.19
CA ASP A 364 -12.32 -30.75 2.12
C ASP A 364 -11.84 -29.47 1.43
N THR A 365 -12.59 -29.04 0.43
CA THR A 365 -12.34 -27.79 -0.28
C THR A 365 -13.59 -26.93 -0.28
N LEU A 366 -13.46 -25.68 0.16
CA LEU A 366 -14.52 -24.68 0.11
C LEU A 366 -14.46 -23.90 -1.20
N ILE A 367 -15.55 -23.91 -1.96
CA ILE A 367 -15.65 -23.22 -3.26
C ILE A 367 -16.84 -22.26 -3.23
N ASP A 368 -16.58 -20.97 -3.33
CA ASP A 368 -17.62 -19.96 -3.41
C ASP A 368 -18.02 -19.70 -4.87
N VAL A 369 -19.32 -19.81 -5.15
CA VAL A 369 -19.89 -19.47 -6.46
C VAL A 369 -20.46 -18.07 -6.40
N VAL A 370 -19.79 -17.16 -7.07
CA VAL A 370 -20.20 -15.75 -7.19
C VAL A 370 -20.78 -15.53 -8.57
N LYS A 371 -22.07 -15.18 -8.66
CA LYS A 371 -22.72 -14.77 -9.91
C LYS A 371 -23.06 -13.29 -9.83
N THR A 372 -22.63 -12.53 -10.82
CA THR A 372 -22.98 -11.10 -10.97
C THR A 372 -22.70 -10.29 -9.68
N ASN A 373 -21.54 -10.47 -9.09
CA ASN A 373 -21.14 -9.85 -7.82
C ASN A 373 -21.99 -10.24 -6.60
N THR A 374 -22.73 -11.34 -6.66
CA THR A 374 -23.48 -11.87 -5.52
C THR A 374 -22.96 -13.23 -5.10
N CYS A 375 -22.73 -13.41 -3.81
CA CYS A 375 -22.43 -14.72 -3.25
C CYS A 375 -23.72 -15.51 -3.08
N THR A 376 -23.96 -16.50 -3.96
CA THR A 376 -25.20 -17.27 -3.94
C THR A 376 -25.05 -18.64 -3.34
N LYS A 377 -23.90 -19.27 -3.51
CA LYS A 377 -23.67 -20.67 -3.09
C LYS A 377 -22.23 -20.88 -2.64
N ARG A 378 -22.07 -21.72 -1.63
CA ARG A 378 -20.78 -22.22 -1.17
C ARG A 378 -20.81 -23.75 -1.23
N TYR A 379 -19.89 -24.37 -1.96
CA TYR A 379 -19.74 -25.81 -1.99
C TYR A 379 -18.66 -26.21 -0.99
N LEU A 380 -19.01 -27.11 -0.06
CA LEU A 380 -18.03 -27.86 0.71
C LEU A 380 -17.85 -29.20 -0.04
N VAL A 381 -16.78 -29.29 -0.82
CA VAL A 381 -16.47 -30.47 -1.63
C VAL A 381 -15.49 -31.33 -0.87
N THR A 382 -15.90 -32.52 -0.50
CA THR A 382 -15.04 -33.54 0.12
C THR A 382 -14.57 -34.53 -0.95
N VAL A 383 -13.27 -34.57 -1.23
CA VAL A 383 -12.70 -35.51 -2.19
C VAL A 383 -12.11 -36.72 -1.44
N LEU A 384 -12.65 -37.92 -1.73
CA LEU A 384 -12.21 -39.15 -1.14
C LEU A 384 -11.51 -40.04 -2.17
N ASN A 385 -10.54 -40.87 -1.71
CA ASN A 385 -9.88 -41.84 -2.56
C ASN A 385 -10.83 -42.98 -2.94
N LEU A 386 -10.93 -43.25 -4.24
CA LEU A 386 -11.76 -44.34 -4.76
C LEU A 386 -11.15 -45.73 -4.46
N GLU A 387 -9.81 -45.83 -4.41
CA GLU A 387 -9.13 -47.12 -4.23
C GLU A 387 -9.36 -47.77 -2.86
N GLY A 388 -9.69 -46.98 -1.84
CA GLY A 388 -10.05 -47.48 -0.50
C GLY A 388 -11.34 -48.27 -0.43
N LEU A 389 -12.13 -48.32 -1.51
CA LEU A 389 -13.45 -49.00 -1.58
C LEU A 389 -13.47 -50.27 -2.37
N GLU A 390 -12.45 -50.58 -3.18
CA GLU A 390 -12.40 -51.81 -3.96
C GLU A 390 -12.30 -53.06 -3.07
N THR A 391 -11.81 -52.94 -1.84
CA THR A 391 -11.75 -54.08 -0.88
C THR A 391 -13.09 -54.40 -0.23
N VAL A 392 -14.12 -53.60 -0.40
CA VAL A 392 -15.47 -53.84 0.16
C VAL A 392 -16.46 -54.42 -0.87
N SER A 393 -16.09 -54.47 -2.16
CA SER A 393 -16.96 -54.86 -3.26
C SER A 393 -17.21 -56.40 -3.42
N LYS A 394 -16.68 -57.24 -2.54
CA LYS A 394 -17.23 -58.60 -2.40
C LYS A 394 -18.50 -58.51 -1.57
N ALA A 395 -19.53 -58.12 -2.25
CA ALA A 395 -20.95 -58.28 -1.95
C ALA A 395 -21.32 -58.82 -0.57
N ARG A 396 -21.09 -58.05 0.48
CA ARG A 396 -21.79 -58.30 1.74
C ARG A 396 -23.19 -57.63 1.63
N LYS A 397 -24.20 -58.46 1.47
CA LYS A 397 -25.59 -57.99 1.37
C LYS A 397 -26.04 -57.42 2.73
N ALA A 398 -25.95 -56.10 2.89
CA ALA A 398 -26.56 -55.45 4.03
C ALA A 398 -28.07 -55.48 3.90
N ARG A 399 -28.78 -55.99 4.90
CA ARG A 399 -30.26 -55.94 4.98
C ARG A 399 -30.65 -54.98 6.08
N LYS A 400 -31.62 -54.11 5.77
CA LYS A 400 -32.27 -53.27 6.79
C LYS A 400 -33.36 -54.16 7.42
N ILE A 401 -33.38 -54.27 8.74
CA ILE A 401 -34.39 -54.96 9.51
C ILE A 401 -34.96 -54.03 10.56
N ILE A 402 -36.26 -54.17 10.82
CA ILE A 402 -36.95 -53.45 11.89
C ILE A 402 -37.33 -54.47 12.92
N GLU A 403 -36.83 -54.37 14.14
CA GLU A 403 -37.22 -55.17 15.28
C GLU A 403 -37.63 -54.25 16.43
N ASN A 404 -38.78 -54.53 17.03
CA ASN A 404 -39.35 -53.74 18.12
C ASN A 404 -39.41 -52.23 17.82
N GLY A 405 -39.69 -51.86 16.55
CA GLY A 405 -39.79 -50.47 16.12
C GLY A 405 -38.42 -49.74 15.89
N GLN A 406 -37.31 -50.45 16.07
CA GLN A 406 -35.98 -49.85 15.84
C GLN A 406 -35.37 -50.40 14.53
N LEU A 407 -34.71 -49.51 13.78
CA LEU A 407 -34.01 -49.86 12.55
C LEU A 407 -32.62 -50.35 12.84
N PHE A 408 -32.27 -51.53 12.29
CA PHE A 408 -30.95 -52.13 12.35
C PHE A 408 -30.43 -52.46 10.95
N ILE A 409 -29.14 -52.56 10.83
CA ILE A 409 -28.46 -53.01 9.63
C ILE A 409 -27.86 -54.41 9.93
N LEU A 410 -28.27 -55.42 9.20
CA LEU A 410 -27.70 -56.75 9.24
C LEU A 410 -26.62 -56.84 8.16
N LEU A 411 -25.36 -57.12 8.55
CA LEU A 411 -24.23 -57.29 7.65
C LEU A 411 -23.54 -58.61 8.04
N ASP A 412 -23.57 -59.60 7.18
CA ASP A 412 -22.96 -60.92 7.43
C ASP A 412 -23.32 -61.50 8.81
N ASP A 413 -24.59 -61.61 9.10
CA ASP A 413 -25.18 -62.08 10.36
C ASP A 413 -24.82 -61.28 11.62
N ARG A 414 -24.15 -60.19 11.48
CA ARG A 414 -23.91 -59.22 12.56
C ARG A 414 -24.93 -58.07 12.47
N LYS A 415 -25.47 -57.71 13.62
CA LYS A 415 -26.45 -56.65 13.75
C LYS A 415 -25.79 -55.36 14.20
N TYR A 416 -26.10 -54.30 13.51
CA TYR A 416 -25.56 -52.94 13.79
C TYR A 416 -26.72 -51.95 14.01
N ASN A 417 -26.55 -51.00 14.89
CA ASN A 417 -27.48 -49.89 14.99
C ASN A 417 -27.32 -48.90 13.81
N VAL A 418 -28.14 -47.89 13.72
CA VAL A 418 -28.11 -46.88 12.65
C VAL A 418 -26.79 -46.02 12.64
N LEU A 419 -26.03 -46.05 13.72
CA LEU A 419 -24.73 -45.38 13.84
C LEU A 419 -23.54 -46.28 13.45
N GLY A 420 -23.85 -47.53 12.98
CA GLY A 420 -22.82 -48.49 12.58
C GLY A 420 -22.16 -49.25 13.74
N GLN A 421 -22.67 -49.13 14.96
CA GLN A 421 -22.11 -49.81 16.12
C GLN A 421 -22.65 -51.25 16.21
N PRO A 422 -21.82 -52.27 16.44
CA PRO A 422 -22.26 -53.66 16.54
C PRO A 422 -23.12 -53.87 17.81
N ILE A 423 -24.23 -54.59 17.65
CA ILE A 423 -25.06 -54.98 18.77
C ILE A 423 -24.72 -56.43 19.12
N ASN A 424 -24.07 -56.61 20.26
CA ASN A 424 -23.78 -57.97 20.76
C ASN A 424 -25.08 -58.61 21.22
N ARG A 425 -25.41 -59.83 20.67
CA ARG A 425 -26.43 -60.69 21.26
C ARG A 425 -25.97 -61.07 22.66
N LYS A 426 -26.72 -60.69 23.68
CA LYS A 426 -26.62 -61.32 24.98
C LYS A 426 -27.34 -62.65 24.94
#